data_71d199746f0f0867985d9f884d468681
#
_entry.id   71d199746f0f0867985d9f884d468681
#
_cell.length_a   1.000
_cell.length_b   1.000
_cell.length_c   1.000
_cell.angle_alpha   90.00
_cell.angle_beta   90.00
_cell.angle_gamma   90.00
#
_symmetry.space_group_name_H-M   'P 1'
#
loop_
_entity.id
_entity.type
_entity.pdbx_description
1 polymer ?
#
loop_
_entity_poly.entity_id
_entity_poly.type
_entity_poly.pdbx_seq_one_letter_code
_entity_poly.pdbx_strand_id
1 'polypeptide(L)'
;MRGTSLIEAMLAVALLATVMLAVAGSQLAMARAQRATIWRERALWLADARIERLHAVAGADDGLAARAAASLPGGAMTRGDGPDGVRYAVVGWHGGSAATGSRCEAAGRSVQPPSCVRIPYREVDADER
;
A
#
# COMPACT_ATOMS: atom_id res chain seq x y z
N MET A 1 -22.96 52.33 -22.14
CA MET A 1 -22.52 51.40 -21.08
C MET A 1 -22.71 49.95 -21.49
N ARG A 2 -22.03 49.46 -22.54
CA ARG A 2 -22.16 48.07 -23.03
C ARG A 2 -20.86 47.27 -23.01
N GLY A 3 -19.77 47.83 -22.50
CA GLY A 3 -18.48 47.17 -22.47
C GLY A 3 -18.15 46.44 -21.13
N THR A 4 -18.84 46.81 -20.05
CA THR A 4 -18.60 46.23 -18.72
C THR A 4 -19.10 44.80 -18.57
N SER A 5 -20.18 44.44 -19.24
CA SER A 5 -20.74 43.08 -19.15
C SER A 5 -19.85 42.00 -19.79
N LEU A 6 -19.03 42.35 -20.77
CA LEU A 6 -18.17 41.40 -21.48
C LEU A 6 -16.93 41.08 -20.60
N ILE A 7 -16.36 42.07 -19.94
CA ILE A 7 -15.26 41.90 -18.98
C ILE A 7 -15.74 41.14 -17.75
N GLU A 8 -16.94 41.43 -17.28
CA GLU A 8 -17.54 40.74 -16.12
C GLU A 8 -17.78 39.24 -16.43
N ALA A 9 -18.27 38.94 -17.65
CA ALA A 9 -18.43 37.56 -18.08
C ALA A 9 -17.09 36.84 -18.24
N MET A 10 -16.06 37.49 -18.76
CA MET A 10 -14.73 36.90 -18.86
C MET A 10 -14.11 36.62 -17.47
N LEU A 11 -14.26 37.57 -16.54
CA LEU A 11 -13.81 37.39 -15.14
C LEU A 11 -14.57 36.25 -14.45
N ALA A 12 -15.87 36.14 -14.63
CA ALA A 12 -16.67 35.07 -14.06
C ALA A 12 -16.23 33.68 -14.58
N VAL A 13 -15.99 33.57 -15.90
CA VAL A 13 -15.49 32.32 -16.49
C VAL A 13 -14.08 31.98 -16.01
N ALA A 14 -13.20 32.95 -15.89
CA ALA A 14 -11.84 32.74 -15.37
C ALA A 14 -11.86 32.27 -13.90
N LEU A 15 -12.69 32.86 -13.06
CA LEU A 15 -12.88 32.43 -11.67
C LEU A 15 -13.46 31.00 -11.60
N LEU A 16 -14.46 30.71 -12.41
CA LEU A 16 -15.04 29.37 -12.49
C LEU A 16 -14.00 28.33 -12.91
N ALA A 17 -13.17 28.62 -13.90
CA ALA A 17 -12.12 27.75 -14.37
C ALA A 17 -11.07 27.47 -13.27
N THR A 18 -10.66 28.48 -12.52
CA THR A 18 -9.71 28.30 -11.41
C THR A 18 -10.28 27.43 -10.29
N VAL A 19 -11.54 27.62 -9.93
CA VAL A 19 -12.22 26.79 -8.92
C VAL A 19 -12.33 25.34 -9.40
N MET A 20 -12.71 25.10 -10.66
CA MET A 20 -12.80 23.76 -11.23
C MET A 20 -11.44 23.05 -11.23
N LEU A 21 -10.35 23.74 -11.57
CA LEU A 21 -9.00 23.18 -11.52
C LEU A 21 -8.58 22.83 -10.08
N ALA A 22 -8.89 23.66 -9.12
CA ALA A 22 -8.60 23.38 -7.72
C ALA A 22 -9.34 22.15 -7.21
N VAL A 23 -10.63 22.00 -7.55
CA VAL A 23 -11.44 20.83 -7.21
C VAL A 23 -10.88 19.57 -7.87
N ALA A 24 -10.54 19.62 -9.16
CA ALA A 24 -9.96 18.48 -9.85
C ALA A 24 -8.63 18.04 -9.23
N GLY A 25 -7.78 18.99 -8.81
CA GLY A 25 -6.53 18.71 -8.11
C GLY A 25 -6.76 17.98 -6.77
N SER A 26 -7.73 18.43 -5.99
CA SER A 26 -8.06 17.80 -4.70
C SER A 26 -8.62 16.39 -4.87
N GLN A 27 -9.46 16.15 -5.87
CA GLN A 27 -10.00 14.83 -6.18
C GLN A 27 -8.90 13.84 -6.57
N LEU A 28 -7.92 14.28 -7.36
CA LEU A 28 -6.78 13.44 -7.74
C LEU A 28 -5.92 13.06 -6.54
N ALA A 29 -5.67 13.99 -5.62
CA ALA A 29 -4.95 13.72 -4.39
C ALA A 29 -5.68 12.70 -3.51
N MET A 30 -7.00 12.86 -3.36
CA MET A 30 -7.84 11.91 -2.61
C MET A 30 -7.84 10.51 -3.24
N ALA A 31 -7.96 10.41 -4.56
CA ALA A 31 -7.92 9.13 -5.27
C ALA A 31 -6.58 8.40 -5.08
N ARG A 32 -5.46 9.12 -5.03
CA ARG A 32 -4.15 8.53 -4.74
C ARG A 32 -4.05 8.01 -3.31
N ALA A 33 -4.56 8.78 -2.34
CA ALA A 33 -4.59 8.37 -0.94
C ALA A 33 -5.44 7.10 -0.74
N GLN A 34 -6.61 7.03 -1.36
CA GLN A 34 -7.48 5.86 -1.31
C GLN A 34 -6.81 4.61 -1.88
N ARG A 35 -6.10 4.71 -3.01
CA ARG A 35 -5.35 3.58 -3.58
C ARG A 35 -4.27 3.06 -2.62
N ALA A 36 -3.55 3.96 -1.96
CA ALA A 36 -2.53 3.56 -0.99
C ALA A 36 -3.14 2.79 0.20
N THR A 37 -4.32 3.20 0.68
CA THR A 37 -5.06 2.49 1.72
C THR A 37 -5.49 1.11 1.27
N ILE A 38 -6.06 0.97 0.07
CA ILE A 38 -6.49 -0.32 -0.50
C ILE A 38 -5.31 -1.29 -0.62
N TRP A 39 -4.15 -0.84 -1.08
CA TRP A 39 -2.97 -1.72 -1.17
C TRP A 39 -2.48 -2.18 0.19
N ARG A 40 -2.50 -1.29 1.17
CA ARG A 40 -2.13 -1.64 2.55
C ARG A 40 -3.09 -2.67 3.16
N GLU A 41 -4.38 -2.50 2.97
CA GLU A 41 -5.40 -3.46 3.43
C GLU A 41 -5.21 -4.83 2.77
N ARG A 42 -5.00 -4.87 1.46
CA ARG A 42 -4.71 -6.12 0.74
C ARG A 42 -3.44 -6.80 1.26
N ALA A 43 -2.39 -6.03 1.51
CA ALA A 43 -1.15 -6.56 2.05
C ALA A 43 -1.33 -7.14 3.46
N LEU A 44 -2.13 -6.50 4.31
CA LEU A 44 -2.49 -7.00 5.64
C LEU A 44 -3.24 -8.33 5.55
N TRP A 45 -4.27 -8.42 4.69
CA TRP A 45 -5.03 -9.65 4.46
C TRP A 45 -4.16 -10.80 3.96
N LEU A 46 -3.23 -10.52 3.06
CA LEU A 46 -2.31 -11.54 2.56
C LEU A 46 -1.32 -12.00 3.63
N ALA A 47 -0.82 -11.10 4.46
CA ALA A 47 0.08 -11.44 5.55
C ALA A 47 -0.63 -12.27 6.62
N ASP A 48 -1.86 -11.91 6.99
CA ASP A 48 -2.69 -12.63 7.94
C ASP A 48 -3.05 -14.04 7.41
N ALA A 49 -3.52 -14.15 6.19
CA ALA A 49 -3.80 -15.43 5.55
C ALA A 49 -2.57 -16.36 5.50
N ARG A 50 -1.37 -15.80 5.38
CA ARG A 50 -0.15 -16.59 5.43
C ARG A 50 0.14 -17.11 6.83
N ILE A 51 -0.04 -16.30 7.84
CA ILE A 51 0.16 -16.69 9.24
C ILE A 51 -0.81 -17.82 9.61
N GLU A 52 -2.08 -17.68 9.27
CA GLU A 52 -3.11 -18.69 9.49
C GLU A 52 -2.76 -20.02 8.83
N ARG A 53 -2.28 -19.98 7.60
CA ARG A 53 -1.87 -21.21 6.89
C ARG A 53 -0.62 -21.85 7.49
N LEU A 54 0.34 -21.06 7.96
CA LEU A 54 1.52 -21.57 8.65
C LEU A 54 1.17 -22.27 9.96
N HIS A 55 0.14 -21.80 10.66
CA HIS A 55 -0.40 -22.45 11.85
C HIS A 55 -1.15 -23.74 11.53
N ALA A 56 -1.81 -23.81 10.37
CA ALA A 56 -2.59 -24.98 9.97
C ALA A 56 -1.71 -26.10 9.39
N VAL A 57 -0.73 -25.77 8.54
CA VAL A 57 0.14 -26.73 7.86
C VAL A 57 1.55 -26.16 7.75
N ALA A 58 2.48 -26.70 8.52
CA ALA A 58 3.87 -26.29 8.47
C ALA A 58 4.48 -26.58 7.08
N GLY A 59 5.05 -25.55 6.44
CA GLY A 59 5.86 -25.70 5.22
C GLY A 59 5.11 -25.76 3.90
N ALA A 60 3.78 -25.65 3.85
CA ALA A 60 3.04 -25.64 2.59
C ALA A 60 3.33 -24.39 1.77
N ASP A 61 3.67 -24.55 0.49
CA ASP A 61 3.59 -23.47 -0.48
C ASP A 61 2.10 -23.21 -0.77
N ASP A 62 1.65 -22.07 -0.35
CA ASP A 62 0.24 -21.70 -0.33
C ASP A 62 -0.20 -20.88 -1.56
N GLY A 63 0.71 -20.60 -2.49
CA GLY A 63 0.46 -19.73 -3.64
C GLY A 63 0.17 -18.27 -3.28
N LEU A 64 0.30 -17.88 -2.00
CA LEU A 64 0.03 -16.51 -1.55
C LEU A 64 1.09 -15.53 -2.06
N ALA A 65 2.32 -15.98 -2.28
CA ALA A 65 3.35 -15.17 -2.90
C ALA A 65 2.98 -14.80 -4.35
N ALA A 66 2.45 -15.76 -5.12
CA ALA A 66 1.94 -15.49 -6.47
C ALA A 66 0.73 -14.54 -6.45
N ARG A 67 -0.17 -14.68 -5.47
CA ARG A 67 -1.29 -13.76 -5.28
C ARG A 67 -0.84 -12.35 -4.90
N ALA A 68 0.19 -12.22 -4.06
CA ALA A 68 0.77 -10.92 -3.72
C ALA A 68 1.34 -10.24 -4.97
N ALA A 69 2.08 -10.97 -5.80
CA ALA A 69 2.62 -10.48 -7.07
C ALA A 69 1.52 -10.05 -8.06
N ALA A 70 0.40 -10.76 -8.10
CA ALA A 70 -0.72 -10.46 -9.00
C ALA A 70 -1.63 -9.32 -8.51
N SER A 71 -1.77 -9.13 -7.19
CA SER A 71 -2.75 -8.21 -6.62
C SER A 71 -2.18 -6.88 -6.15
N LEU A 72 -0.86 -6.78 -5.98
CA LEU A 72 -0.15 -5.59 -5.56
C LEU A 72 0.86 -5.16 -6.64
N PRO A 73 1.05 -3.88 -6.89
CA PRO A 73 2.03 -3.41 -7.88
C PRO A 73 3.45 -3.77 -7.42
N GLY A 74 4.13 -4.66 -8.16
CA GLY A 74 5.42 -5.21 -7.76
C GLY A 74 5.39 -5.93 -6.41
N GLY A 75 4.28 -6.58 -6.12
CA GLY A 75 4.06 -7.27 -4.85
C GLY A 75 5.03 -8.40 -4.62
N ALA A 76 5.58 -8.49 -3.41
CA ALA A 76 6.45 -9.56 -2.96
C ALA A 76 6.08 -9.96 -1.54
N MET A 77 6.19 -11.26 -1.25
CA MET A 77 5.95 -11.80 0.07
C MET A 77 7.19 -12.58 0.52
N THR A 78 7.73 -12.21 1.68
CA THR A 78 8.92 -12.83 2.25
C THR A 78 8.69 -13.19 3.72
N ARG A 79 9.58 -14.04 4.25
CA ARG A 79 9.67 -14.30 5.69
C ARG A 79 10.91 -13.58 6.21
N GLY A 80 10.83 -13.06 7.41
CA GLY A 80 11.97 -12.53 8.13
C GLY A 80 12.08 -13.21 9.48
N ASP A 81 13.31 -13.44 9.93
CA ASP A 81 13.59 -13.94 11.26
C ASP A 81 13.88 -12.77 12.18
N GLY A 82 13.40 -12.87 13.42
CA GLY A 82 13.61 -11.90 14.48
C GLY A 82 14.25 -12.53 15.70
N PRO A 83 14.52 -11.72 16.73
CA PRO A 83 15.04 -12.24 17.99
C PRO A 83 13.99 -13.12 18.71
N ASP A 84 14.47 -13.98 19.60
CA ASP A 84 13.64 -14.78 20.51
C ASP A 84 12.60 -15.70 19.83
N GLY A 85 12.92 -16.24 18.64
CA GLY A 85 12.02 -17.14 17.91
C GLY A 85 10.82 -16.45 17.27
N VAL A 86 10.78 -15.13 17.29
CA VAL A 86 9.76 -14.36 16.56
C VAL A 86 10.09 -14.38 15.08
N ARG A 87 9.11 -14.73 14.26
CA ARG A 87 9.17 -14.62 12.80
C ARG A 87 8.27 -13.51 12.28
N TYR A 88 8.53 -13.06 11.09
CA TYR A 88 7.77 -11.99 10.46
C TYR A 88 7.24 -12.43 9.09
N ALA A 89 5.96 -12.20 8.86
CA ALA A 89 5.40 -12.19 7.52
C ALA A 89 5.55 -10.77 6.96
N VAL A 90 6.26 -10.64 5.85
CA VAL A 90 6.53 -9.35 5.21
C VAL A 90 5.91 -9.35 3.83
N VAL A 91 5.03 -8.38 3.56
CA VAL A 91 4.44 -8.13 2.24
C VAL A 91 4.86 -6.74 1.80
N GLY A 92 5.59 -6.67 0.68
CA GLY A 92 6.08 -5.43 0.09
C GLY A 92 5.37 -5.12 -1.22
N TRP A 93 5.27 -3.83 -1.59
CA TRP A 93 4.74 -3.37 -2.87
C TRP A 93 5.34 -2.01 -3.26
N HIS A 94 5.22 -1.65 -4.55
CA HIS A 94 5.62 -0.34 -5.05
C HIS A 94 4.43 0.60 -5.10
N GLY A 95 4.61 1.89 -4.77
CA GLY A 95 3.57 2.92 -4.96
C GLY A 95 2.78 3.31 -3.71
N GLY A 96 3.40 3.33 -2.55
CA GLY A 96 2.89 4.01 -1.36
C GLY A 96 3.55 5.38 -1.16
N SER A 97 2.88 6.26 -0.41
CA SER A 97 3.52 7.46 0.11
C SER A 97 4.62 7.02 1.08
N ALA A 98 5.86 7.44 0.84
CA ALA A 98 7.04 7.07 1.62
C ALA A 98 6.98 7.47 3.11
N ALA A 99 5.93 8.18 3.53
CA ALA A 99 5.81 8.79 4.86
C ALA A 99 5.46 7.82 5.99
N THR A 100 5.02 6.59 5.72
CA THR A 100 4.55 5.65 6.76
C THR A 100 5.11 4.23 6.62
N GLY A 101 6.09 4.00 5.75
CA GLY A 101 6.67 2.68 5.55
C GLY A 101 7.67 2.34 6.66
N SER A 102 7.37 1.35 7.49
CA SER A 102 8.40 0.59 8.18
C SER A 102 9.42 0.13 7.13
N ARG A 103 10.71 0.39 7.37
CA ARG A 103 11.79 0.01 6.47
C ARG A 103 11.71 -1.48 6.21
N CYS A 104 11.43 -1.86 4.97
CA CYS A 104 11.55 -3.24 4.53
C CYS A 104 13.04 -3.48 4.28
N GLU A 105 13.70 -4.15 5.16
CA GLU A 105 15.14 -4.39 5.16
C GLU A 105 15.64 -5.28 4.02
N ALA A 106 14.80 -5.68 3.08
CA ALA A 106 15.17 -6.60 2.00
C ALA A 106 15.18 -5.97 0.60
N ALA A 107 15.11 -4.67 0.47
CA ALA A 107 15.16 -4.04 -0.85
C ALA A 107 16.53 -3.47 -1.11
N GLY A 108 17.31 -4.20 -1.89
CA GLY A 108 18.51 -3.65 -2.54
C GLY A 108 18.15 -2.32 -3.21
N ARG A 109 19.10 -1.38 -3.15
CA ARG A 109 19.20 -0.06 -3.80
C ARG A 109 18.12 0.30 -4.84
N SER A 110 16.86 0.40 -4.46
CA SER A 110 15.82 0.98 -5.29
C SER A 110 15.71 2.47 -4.97
N VAL A 111 15.59 3.29 -6.00
CA VAL A 111 15.48 4.76 -5.93
C VAL A 111 14.23 5.19 -5.11
N GLN A 112 13.30 4.29 -4.91
CA GLN A 112 12.10 4.51 -4.13
C GLN A 112 11.91 3.34 -3.15
N PRO A 113 11.93 3.58 -1.83
CA PRO A 113 11.73 2.51 -0.85
C PRO A 113 10.36 1.87 -1.05
N PRO A 114 10.27 0.55 -1.12
CA PRO A 114 9.01 -0.14 -1.21
C PRO A 114 8.18 0.11 0.06
N SER A 115 6.88 0.25 -0.10
CA SER A 115 5.94 0.19 1.01
C SER A 115 5.84 -1.25 1.49
N CYS A 116 5.74 -1.49 2.80
CA CYS A 116 5.57 -2.84 3.32
C CYS A 116 4.73 -2.90 4.59
N VAL A 117 4.23 -4.09 4.83
CA VAL A 117 3.61 -4.52 6.08
C VAL A 117 4.45 -5.65 6.65
N ARG A 118 4.76 -5.59 7.94
CA ARG A 118 5.52 -6.60 8.68
C ARG A 118 4.70 -7.01 9.89
N ILE A 119 4.27 -8.28 9.93
CA ILE A 119 3.47 -8.83 11.02
C ILE A 119 4.30 -9.88 11.76
N PRO A 120 4.55 -9.70 13.07
CA PRO A 120 5.23 -10.71 13.87
C PRO A 120 4.30 -11.89 14.15
N TYR A 121 4.86 -13.11 14.11
CA TYR A 121 4.17 -14.32 14.55
C TYR A 121 5.16 -15.27 15.21
N ARG A 122 4.66 -16.21 16.01
CA ARG A 122 5.44 -17.33 16.56
C ARG A 122 4.96 -18.61 15.91
N GLU A 123 5.88 -19.44 15.47
CA GLU A 123 5.53 -20.82 15.16
C GLU A 123 5.21 -21.54 16.46
N VAL A 124 4.06 -22.21 16.49
CA VAL A 124 3.74 -23.13 17.57
C VAL A 124 4.54 -24.39 17.30
N ASP A 125 5.51 -24.69 18.16
CA ASP A 125 6.29 -25.92 18.04
C ASP A 125 5.35 -27.12 18.06
N ALA A 126 5.51 -27.99 17.07
CA ALA A 126 4.66 -29.19 16.91
C ALA A 126 4.85 -30.22 18.04
N ASP A 127 5.75 -29.95 18.97
CA ASP A 127 6.09 -30.83 20.09
C ASP A 127 5.18 -30.66 21.31
N GLU A 128 4.23 -29.72 21.26
CA GLU A 128 3.32 -29.41 22.37
C GLU A 128 1.88 -29.91 22.15
N ARG A 129 1.70 -30.90 21.23
CA ARG A 129 0.40 -31.56 21.03
C ARG A 129 0.39 -32.99 21.47
#